data_7783e1cccaf96d3026fa7cea8c18b8a9
#
_entry.id   7783e1cccaf96d3026fa7cea8c18b8a9
#
_cell.length_a   1.000
_cell.length_b   1.000
_cell.length_c   1.000
_cell.angle_alpha   90.00
_cell.angle_beta   90.00
_cell.angle_gamma   90.00
#
_symmetry.space_group_name_H-M   'P 1'
#
loop_
_entity.id
_entity.type
_entity.pdbx_description
1 polymer ?
#
loop_
_entity_poly.entity_id
_entity_poly.type
_entity_poly.pdbx_seq_one_letter_code
_entity_poly.pdbx_strand_id
1 'polypeptide(L)'
;MNYNLSEWALKNKGLVLYLMLLLGIVGVVSYSKLAQSEDPPFTFKVMVVQTYWPGATAREVSEQVTDRIEKELMTTGKYERIMAYSRPGESMVTFVARDAMRSSEIPDVWYDVRKKVGDIKHQLPNGVQGPFFNDEFGDTFGNIYVLTGKDFDYAVMKEYADRLQLQLQRVKDVAKVNLVGLQDQKIWIEISNTKSAQLGIPVTAVQQALQQQNTMASAGFFETESDRIQLRVTGQIKSV
;
A
#
# COMPACT_ATOMS: atom_id res chain seq x y z
N MET A 1 -42.85 25.63 40.09
CA MET A 1 -43.55 24.34 40.08
C MET A 1 -42.48 23.28 40.22
N ASN A 2 -42.39 22.66 41.38
CA ASN A 2 -41.43 21.55 41.59
C ASN A 2 -42.05 20.29 40.96
N TYR A 3 -41.54 19.87 39.80
CA TYR A 3 -41.90 18.59 39.20
C TYR A 3 -41.27 17.44 40.00
N ASN A 4 -42.10 16.75 40.78
CA ASN A 4 -41.66 15.58 41.50
C ASN A 4 -41.80 14.33 40.63
N LEU A 5 -40.69 13.94 39.96
CA LEU A 5 -40.63 12.79 39.09
C LEU A 5 -41.03 11.46 39.77
N SER A 6 -40.73 11.33 41.06
CA SER A 6 -41.09 10.14 41.85
C SER A 6 -42.58 10.03 42.05
N GLU A 7 -43.27 11.12 42.34
CA GLU A 7 -44.75 11.13 42.48
C GLU A 7 -45.43 10.85 41.14
N TRP A 8 -44.92 11.44 40.05
CA TRP A 8 -45.41 11.15 38.70
C TRP A 8 -45.28 9.68 38.34
N ALA A 9 -44.11 9.06 38.64
CA ALA A 9 -43.83 7.64 38.35
C ALA A 9 -44.79 6.72 39.15
N LEU A 10 -45.07 7.05 40.40
CA LEU A 10 -46.01 6.29 41.21
C LEU A 10 -47.47 6.40 40.75
N LYS A 11 -47.85 7.55 40.17
CA LYS A 11 -49.19 7.74 39.52
C LYS A 11 -49.32 7.00 38.18
N ASN A 12 -48.21 6.84 37.45
CA ASN A 12 -48.19 6.22 36.12
C ASN A 12 -47.46 4.89 36.07
N LYS A 13 -47.72 3.99 37.05
CA LYS A 13 -47.00 2.71 37.24
C LYS A 13 -46.92 1.86 35.95
N GLY A 14 -48.01 1.76 35.20
CA GLY A 14 -48.05 0.96 33.94
C GLY A 14 -47.09 1.48 32.86
N LEU A 15 -47.04 2.82 32.72
CA LEU A 15 -46.16 3.46 31.73
C LEU A 15 -44.67 3.34 32.14
N VAL A 16 -44.39 3.49 33.45
CA VAL A 16 -43.02 3.32 33.96
C VAL A 16 -42.56 1.87 33.78
N LEU A 17 -43.38 0.89 34.08
CA LEU A 17 -43.05 -0.51 33.94
C LEU A 17 -42.81 -0.86 32.43
N TYR A 18 -43.65 -0.32 31.54
CA TYR A 18 -43.43 -0.46 30.09
C TYR A 18 -42.09 0.11 29.64
N LEU A 19 -41.76 1.34 30.08
CA LEU A 19 -40.48 1.99 29.76
C LEU A 19 -39.30 1.21 30.31
N MET A 20 -39.39 0.69 31.55
CA MET A 20 -38.34 -0.13 32.15
C MET A 20 -38.11 -1.42 31.34
N LEU A 21 -39.17 -2.07 30.91
CA LEU A 21 -39.10 -3.30 30.11
C LEU A 21 -38.52 -3.02 28.73
N LEU A 22 -38.95 -1.92 28.09
CA LEU A 22 -38.42 -1.48 26.80
C LEU A 22 -36.94 -1.15 26.89
N LEU A 23 -36.51 -0.38 27.90
CA LEU A 23 -35.10 -0.07 28.14
C LEU A 23 -34.27 -1.34 28.43
N GLY A 24 -34.82 -2.29 29.18
CA GLY A 24 -34.19 -3.57 29.43
C GLY A 24 -33.92 -4.36 28.13
N ILE A 25 -34.94 -4.47 27.27
CA ILE A 25 -34.82 -5.15 25.97
C ILE A 25 -33.79 -4.44 25.08
N VAL A 26 -33.92 -3.10 24.96
CA VAL A 26 -32.97 -2.30 24.18
C VAL A 26 -31.55 -2.43 24.74
N GLY A 27 -31.39 -2.45 26.05
CA GLY A 27 -30.09 -2.65 26.71
C GLY A 27 -29.46 -3.98 26.37
N VAL A 28 -30.22 -5.08 26.45
CA VAL A 28 -29.72 -6.43 26.08
C VAL A 28 -29.33 -6.49 24.60
N VAL A 29 -30.18 -5.96 23.70
CA VAL A 29 -29.88 -5.91 22.27
C VAL A 29 -28.66 -5.04 21.96
N SER A 30 -28.52 -3.90 22.63
CA SER A 30 -27.36 -3.04 22.47
C SER A 30 -26.08 -3.69 22.97
N TYR A 31 -26.17 -4.39 24.11
CA TYR A 31 -25.02 -5.12 24.67
C TYR A 31 -24.55 -6.25 23.74
N SER A 32 -25.49 -7.00 23.16
CA SER A 32 -25.15 -8.08 22.21
C SER A 32 -24.53 -7.58 20.89
N LYS A 33 -24.71 -6.31 20.57
CA LYS A 33 -24.12 -5.66 19.38
C LYS A 33 -22.81 -4.91 19.65
N LEU A 34 -22.36 -4.84 20.90
CA LEU A 34 -21.08 -4.25 21.22
C LEU A 34 -19.96 -5.06 20.59
N ALA A 35 -19.12 -4.37 19.81
CA ALA A 35 -17.90 -4.96 19.31
C ALA A 35 -16.96 -5.24 20.50
N GLN A 36 -16.36 -6.42 20.48
CA GLN A 36 -15.34 -6.82 21.44
C GLN A 36 -13.98 -6.65 20.78
N SER A 37 -13.15 -5.76 21.33
CA SER A 37 -11.78 -5.56 20.91
C SER A 37 -10.90 -5.58 22.15
N GLU A 38 -9.78 -6.26 22.09
CA GLU A 38 -8.82 -6.35 23.19
C GLU A 38 -8.19 -4.97 23.44
N ASP A 39 -7.82 -4.27 22.37
CA ASP A 39 -7.29 -2.92 22.43
C ASP A 39 -8.22 -1.92 21.74
N PRO A 40 -8.29 -0.67 22.20
CA PRO A 40 -9.03 0.36 21.49
C PRO A 40 -8.40 0.62 20.12
N PRO A 41 -9.21 0.84 19.07
CA PRO A 41 -8.67 1.16 17.75
C PRO A 41 -7.85 2.46 17.83
N PHE A 42 -6.59 2.38 17.45
CA PHE A 42 -5.74 3.55 17.31
C PHE A 42 -5.28 3.70 15.86
N THR A 43 -5.08 4.93 15.43
CA THR A 43 -4.62 5.23 14.08
C THR A 43 -3.16 5.64 14.13
N PHE A 44 -2.33 4.94 13.40
CA PHE A 44 -0.95 5.37 13.20
C PHE A 44 -0.94 6.66 12.38
N LYS A 45 -0.30 7.68 12.96
CA LYS A 45 -0.20 9.02 12.37
C LYS A 45 1.17 9.22 11.72
N VAL A 46 1.72 8.17 11.15
CA VAL A 46 3.05 8.15 10.53
C VAL A 46 2.93 7.71 9.08
N MET A 47 3.58 8.44 8.19
CA MET A 47 3.79 8.06 6.79
C MET A 47 5.27 8.14 6.46
N VAL A 48 5.79 7.12 5.79
CA VAL A 48 7.15 7.12 5.26
C VAL A 48 7.11 7.35 3.75
N VAL A 49 7.91 8.31 3.31
CA VAL A 49 8.15 8.60 1.89
C VAL A 49 9.55 8.14 1.55
N GLN A 50 9.65 7.11 0.72
CA GLN A 50 10.91 6.51 0.31
C GLN A 50 11.18 6.80 -1.15
N THR A 51 12.41 7.19 -1.48
CA THR A 51 12.80 7.57 -2.83
C THR A 51 14.17 7.00 -3.13
N TYR A 52 14.35 6.41 -4.30
CA TYR A 52 15.61 5.82 -4.71
C TYR A 52 16.24 6.63 -5.85
N TRP A 53 17.53 6.87 -5.76
CA TRP A 53 18.31 7.48 -6.81
C TRP A 53 19.64 6.71 -7.02
N PRO A 54 19.60 5.62 -7.77
CA PRO A 54 20.76 4.75 -7.97
C PRO A 54 21.97 5.52 -8.50
N GLY A 55 23.12 5.31 -7.87
CA GLY A 55 24.38 5.94 -8.26
C GLY A 55 24.66 7.29 -7.61
N ALA A 56 23.70 7.91 -6.94
CA ALA A 56 23.91 9.18 -6.23
C ALA A 56 24.58 8.96 -4.87
N THR A 57 25.42 9.90 -4.47
CA THR A 57 26.02 9.94 -3.13
C THR A 57 24.96 10.36 -2.08
N ALA A 58 25.21 10.06 -0.80
CA ALA A 58 24.31 10.47 0.28
C ALA A 58 24.09 11.99 0.32
N ARG A 59 25.11 12.77 -0.01
CA ARG A 59 25.04 14.25 -0.04
C ARG A 59 24.13 14.73 -1.18
N GLU A 60 24.29 14.20 -2.38
CA GLU A 60 23.43 14.52 -3.52
C GLU A 60 21.97 14.15 -3.25
N VAL A 61 21.74 12.97 -2.68
CA VAL A 61 20.39 12.53 -2.26
C VAL A 61 19.81 13.51 -1.24
N SER A 62 20.62 13.92 -0.24
CA SER A 62 20.18 14.88 0.79
C SER A 62 19.79 16.22 0.21
N GLU A 63 20.64 16.82 -0.62
CA GLU A 63 20.47 18.18 -1.13
C GLU A 63 19.41 18.26 -2.25
N GLN A 64 19.30 17.24 -3.11
CA GLN A 64 18.47 17.30 -4.31
C GLN A 64 17.14 16.54 -4.20
N VAL A 65 17.04 15.58 -3.29
CA VAL A 65 15.82 14.76 -3.13
C VAL A 65 15.21 15.00 -1.75
N THR A 66 15.95 14.70 -0.69
CA THR A 66 15.41 14.70 0.69
C THR A 66 14.95 16.11 1.10
N ASP A 67 15.80 17.11 0.93
CA ASP A 67 15.51 18.52 1.29
C ASP A 67 14.28 19.07 0.54
N ARG A 68 14.12 18.71 -0.72
CA ARG A 68 12.95 19.13 -1.51
C ARG A 68 11.65 18.49 -1.00
N ILE A 69 11.69 17.19 -0.74
CA ILE A 69 10.53 16.47 -0.20
C ILE A 69 10.18 17.00 1.19
N GLU A 70 11.17 17.20 2.05
CA GLU A 70 10.98 17.70 3.40
C GLU A 70 10.36 19.11 3.41
N LYS A 71 10.90 20.03 2.60
CA LYS A 71 10.35 21.39 2.45
C LYS A 71 8.89 21.36 1.97
N GLU A 72 8.58 20.52 1.00
CA GLU A 72 7.21 20.41 0.50
C GLU A 72 6.26 19.84 1.56
N LEU A 73 6.70 18.83 2.32
CA LEU A 73 5.93 18.27 3.42
C LEU A 73 5.67 19.30 4.53
N MET A 74 6.61 20.20 4.81
CA MET A 74 6.43 21.29 5.77
C MET A 74 5.30 22.24 5.35
N THR A 75 5.06 22.42 4.05
CA THR A 75 3.99 23.30 3.54
C THR A 75 2.59 22.77 3.87
N THR A 76 2.44 21.51 4.25
CA THR A 76 1.13 20.95 4.66
C THR A 76 0.61 21.59 5.95
N GLY A 77 1.52 22.03 6.82
CA GLY A 77 1.18 22.57 8.15
C GLY A 77 0.49 21.58 9.09
N LYS A 78 0.38 20.31 8.71
CA LYS A 78 -0.34 19.25 9.45
C LYS A 78 0.60 18.27 10.18
N TYR A 79 1.88 18.54 10.21
CA TYR A 79 2.88 17.69 10.85
C TYR A 79 3.13 18.09 12.30
N GLU A 80 3.46 17.11 13.14
CA GLU A 80 4.07 17.28 14.45
C GLU A 80 5.58 17.36 14.29
N ARG A 81 6.15 16.44 13.54
CA ARG A 81 7.58 16.42 13.19
C ARG A 81 7.79 15.73 11.85
N ILE A 82 8.87 16.13 11.19
CA ILE A 82 9.38 15.47 10.00
C ILE A 82 10.81 15.03 10.31
N MET A 83 11.12 13.78 10.03
CA MET A 83 12.45 13.21 10.20
C MET A 83 12.91 12.66 8.88
N ALA A 84 14.14 12.95 8.51
CA ALA A 84 14.68 12.46 7.25
C ALA A 84 16.09 11.92 7.43
N TYR A 85 16.44 10.91 6.64
CA TYR A 85 17.80 10.51 6.48
C TYR A 85 18.10 10.15 5.01
N SER A 86 19.36 10.35 4.63
CA SER A 86 19.84 10.10 3.29
C SER A 86 21.00 9.11 3.32
N ARG A 87 20.94 8.09 2.47
CA ARG A 87 22.01 7.15 2.20
C ARG A 87 22.44 7.26 0.73
N PRO A 88 23.58 6.69 0.35
CA PRO A 88 23.90 6.57 -1.07
C PRO A 88 22.79 5.85 -1.82
N GLY A 89 22.19 6.54 -2.79
CA GLY A 89 21.10 6.00 -3.60
C GLY A 89 19.71 5.96 -2.95
N GLU A 90 19.53 6.41 -1.70
CA GLU A 90 18.25 6.28 -1.00
C GLU A 90 17.95 7.51 -0.12
N SER A 91 16.71 8.00 -0.21
CA SER A 91 16.12 8.99 0.69
C SER A 91 14.94 8.37 1.43
N MET A 92 14.86 8.60 2.73
CA MET A 92 13.69 8.23 3.54
C MET A 92 13.27 9.45 4.36
N VAL A 93 12.02 9.86 4.18
CA VAL A 93 11.40 10.96 4.93
C VAL A 93 10.20 10.42 5.68
N THR A 94 10.22 10.57 6.99
CA THR A 94 9.13 10.14 7.89
C THR A 94 8.33 11.37 8.30
N PHE A 95 7.08 11.39 7.89
CA PHE A 95 6.11 12.41 8.25
C PHE A 95 5.26 11.90 9.42
N VAL A 96 5.24 12.64 10.52
CA VAL A 96 4.39 12.36 11.68
C VAL A 96 3.33 13.45 11.74
N ALA A 97 2.06 13.08 11.57
CA ALA A 97 0.95 14.01 11.68
C ALA A 97 0.73 14.45 13.12
N ARG A 98 0.08 15.60 13.33
CA ARG A 98 -0.17 16.17 14.67
C ARG A 98 -0.98 15.22 15.54
N ASP A 99 -0.59 15.09 16.79
CA ASP A 99 -1.27 14.22 17.77
C ASP A 99 -2.72 14.67 18.05
N ALA A 100 -2.98 15.98 17.97
CA ALA A 100 -4.32 16.54 18.17
C ALA A 100 -5.32 16.21 17.06
N MET A 101 -4.88 15.68 15.90
CA MET A 101 -5.78 15.34 14.80
C MET A 101 -6.58 14.08 15.10
N ARG A 102 -7.85 14.09 14.69
CA ARG A 102 -8.74 12.94 14.83
C ARG A 102 -8.39 11.85 13.82
N SER A 103 -8.65 10.60 14.19
CA SER A 103 -8.42 9.44 13.28
C SER A 103 -9.14 9.58 11.93
N SER A 104 -10.33 10.22 11.92
CA SER A 104 -11.10 10.47 10.70
C SER A 104 -10.47 11.51 9.75
N GLU A 105 -9.55 12.34 10.24
CA GLU A 105 -8.87 13.38 9.44
C GLU A 105 -7.57 12.87 8.82
N ILE A 106 -7.05 11.75 9.32
CA ILE A 106 -5.77 11.20 8.87
C ILE A 106 -5.75 10.80 7.38
N PRO A 107 -6.80 10.19 6.81
CA PRO A 107 -6.85 9.92 5.37
C PRO A 107 -6.68 11.17 4.49
N ASP A 108 -7.26 12.30 4.90
CA ASP A 108 -7.13 13.58 4.19
C ASP A 108 -5.69 14.13 4.29
N VAL A 109 -5.03 13.92 5.44
CA VAL A 109 -3.62 14.29 5.59
C VAL A 109 -2.74 13.46 4.65
N TRP A 110 -2.99 12.14 4.57
CA TRP A 110 -2.26 11.26 3.66
C TRP A 110 -2.48 11.60 2.20
N TYR A 111 -3.70 12.00 1.85
CA TYR A 111 -3.99 12.52 0.51
C TYR A 111 -3.18 13.78 0.20
N ASP A 112 -3.17 14.76 1.12
CA ASP A 112 -2.42 16.01 0.95
C ASP A 112 -0.91 15.76 0.82
N VAL A 113 -0.35 14.86 1.65
CA VAL A 113 1.06 14.47 1.57
C VAL A 113 1.39 13.88 0.20
N ARG A 114 0.59 12.90 -0.26
CA ARG A 114 0.78 12.28 -1.58
C ARG A 114 0.66 13.29 -2.72
N LYS A 115 -0.32 14.17 -2.65
CA LYS A 115 -0.55 15.22 -3.65
C LYS A 115 0.65 16.16 -3.73
N LYS A 116 1.06 16.74 -2.60
CA LYS A 116 2.15 17.73 -2.56
C LYS A 116 3.49 17.15 -3.02
N VAL A 117 3.83 15.97 -2.55
CA VAL A 117 5.06 15.28 -2.99
C VAL A 117 4.95 14.84 -4.46
N GLY A 118 3.76 14.47 -4.91
CA GLY A 118 3.47 14.19 -6.33
C GLY A 118 3.67 15.41 -7.22
N ASP A 119 3.24 16.58 -6.77
CA ASP A 119 3.33 17.84 -7.52
C ASP A 119 4.80 18.26 -7.79
N ILE A 120 5.72 17.94 -6.88
CA ILE A 120 7.16 18.23 -7.06
C ILE A 120 7.96 17.12 -7.75
N LYS A 121 7.32 16.00 -8.10
CA LYS A 121 8.02 14.85 -8.72
C LYS A 121 8.84 15.25 -9.96
N HIS A 122 8.30 16.16 -10.77
CA HIS A 122 8.98 16.66 -11.98
C HIS A 122 10.21 17.55 -11.69
N GLN A 123 10.36 18.01 -10.44
CA GLN A 123 11.51 18.83 -10.01
C GLN A 123 12.65 17.96 -9.45
N LEU A 124 12.40 16.66 -9.23
CA LEU A 124 13.43 15.74 -8.77
C LEU A 124 14.38 15.40 -9.92
N PRO A 125 15.64 15.04 -9.61
CA PRO A 125 16.64 14.71 -10.62
C PRO A 125 16.22 13.56 -11.52
N ASN A 126 16.73 13.54 -12.75
CA ASN A 126 16.51 12.40 -13.66
C ASN A 126 17.09 11.11 -13.08
N GLY A 127 16.39 10.01 -13.26
CA GLY A 127 16.78 8.69 -12.73
C GLY A 127 16.29 8.41 -11.32
N VAL A 128 15.62 9.35 -10.67
CA VAL A 128 14.96 9.14 -9.38
C VAL A 128 13.75 8.22 -9.56
N GLN A 129 13.67 7.19 -8.73
CA GLN A 129 12.57 6.23 -8.65
C GLN A 129 11.70 6.51 -7.43
N GLY A 130 10.40 6.58 -7.60
CA GLY A 130 9.44 6.95 -6.57
C GLY A 130 8.91 8.37 -6.80
N PRO A 131 8.51 9.10 -5.74
CA PRO A 131 8.41 8.70 -4.32
C PRO A 131 7.42 7.55 -4.06
N PHE A 132 7.77 6.64 -3.16
CA PHE A 132 6.92 5.56 -2.67
C PHE A 132 6.41 5.91 -1.28
N PHE A 133 5.12 5.71 -1.03
CA PHE A 133 4.46 6.08 0.23
C PHE A 133 4.08 4.83 1.00
N ASN A 134 4.41 4.79 2.27
CA ASN A 134 3.98 3.75 3.20
C ASN A 134 3.34 4.39 4.43
N ASP A 135 2.06 4.17 4.62
CA ASP A 135 1.23 4.61 5.74
C ASP A 135 0.52 3.44 6.44
N GLU A 136 0.89 2.19 6.08
CA GLU A 136 0.25 0.97 6.57
C GLU A 136 1.00 0.34 7.75
N PHE A 137 1.61 1.13 8.62
CA PHE A 137 2.36 0.62 9.78
C PHE A 137 1.48 0.02 10.88
N GLY A 138 0.18 0.30 10.87
CA GLY A 138 -0.76 -0.11 11.89
C GLY A 138 -1.57 -1.35 11.55
N ASP A 139 -1.30 -1.96 10.41
CA ASP A 139 -2.03 -3.17 10.02
C ASP A 139 -1.64 -4.33 10.95
N THR A 140 -2.60 -4.75 11.76
CA THR A 140 -2.47 -5.94 12.60
C THR A 140 -3.19 -7.09 11.93
N PHE A 141 -2.49 -8.22 11.77
CA PHE A 141 -3.06 -9.43 11.20
C PHE A 141 -3.43 -10.40 12.32
N GLY A 142 -4.72 -10.57 12.55
CA GLY A 142 -5.24 -11.47 13.59
C GLY A 142 -5.00 -12.96 13.29
N ASN A 143 -4.85 -13.31 12.02
CA ASN A 143 -4.65 -14.69 11.59
C ASN A 143 -3.42 -14.80 10.68
N ILE A 144 -2.50 -15.67 11.04
CA ILE A 144 -1.30 -15.98 10.27
C ILE A 144 -1.37 -17.46 9.88
N TYR A 145 -1.35 -17.75 8.59
CA TYR A 145 -1.35 -19.10 8.05
C TYR A 145 -0.03 -19.37 7.34
N VAL A 146 0.45 -20.60 7.46
CA VAL A 146 1.65 -21.05 6.75
C VAL A 146 1.24 -22.06 5.69
N LEU A 147 1.59 -21.78 4.43
CA LEU A 147 1.43 -22.72 3.32
C LEU A 147 2.71 -23.52 3.18
N THR A 148 2.64 -24.82 3.41
CA THR A 148 3.77 -25.74 3.26
C THR A 148 3.47 -26.75 2.16
N GLY A 149 4.43 -26.99 1.29
CA GLY A 149 4.36 -28.03 0.25
C GLY A 149 5.65 -28.83 0.24
N LYS A 150 5.55 -30.15 0.41
CA LYS A 150 6.69 -31.06 0.32
C LYS A 150 6.79 -31.50 -1.11
N ASP A 151 7.60 -31.31 -1.96
CA ASP A 151 7.68 -31.71 -3.37
C ASP A 151 6.97 -30.76 -4.38
N PHE A 152 6.62 -29.54 -3.96
CA PHE A 152 6.11 -28.50 -4.86
C PHE A 152 7.17 -27.44 -5.11
N ASP A 153 7.32 -27.04 -6.37
CA ASP A 153 8.15 -25.91 -6.73
C ASP A 153 7.55 -24.59 -6.21
N TYR A 154 8.40 -23.62 -5.88
CA TYR A 154 7.98 -22.30 -5.41
C TYR A 154 7.02 -21.58 -6.37
N ALA A 155 7.20 -21.75 -7.68
CA ALA A 155 6.30 -21.17 -8.67
C ALA A 155 4.87 -21.72 -8.55
N VAL A 156 4.74 -23.03 -8.34
CA VAL A 156 3.45 -23.69 -8.12
C VAL A 156 2.84 -23.28 -6.78
N MET A 157 3.66 -23.20 -5.73
CA MET A 157 3.20 -22.75 -4.42
C MET A 157 2.70 -21.31 -4.46
N LYS A 158 3.37 -20.43 -5.22
CA LYS A 158 2.93 -19.04 -5.42
C LYS A 158 1.56 -19.00 -6.10
N GLU A 159 1.33 -19.80 -7.14
CA GLU A 159 0.03 -19.85 -7.82
C GLU A 159 -1.11 -20.29 -6.87
N TYR A 160 -0.86 -21.27 -6.01
CA TYR A 160 -1.82 -21.67 -4.98
C TYR A 160 -2.04 -20.56 -3.96
N ALA A 161 -0.98 -19.89 -3.50
CA ALA A 161 -1.08 -18.78 -2.56
C ALA A 161 -1.88 -17.60 -3.15
N ASP A 162 -1.65 -17.23 -4.41
CA ASP A 162 -2.38 -16.18 -5.11
C ASP A 162 -3.89 -16.54 -5.24
N ARG A 163 -4.20 -17.79 -5.58
CA ARG A 163 -5.59 -18.29 -5.62
C ARG A 163 -6.25 -18.26 -4.25
N LEU A 164 -5.53 -18.69 -3.22
CA LEU A 164 -6.02 -18.68 -1.83
C LEU A 164 -6.27 -17.25 -1.35
N GLN A 165 -5.38 -16.32 -1.65
CA GLN A 165 -5.55 -14.91 -1.34
C GLN A 165 -6.86 -14.36 -1.94
N LEU A 166 -7.10 -14.63 -3.23
CA LEU A 166 -8.34 -14.21 -3.91
C LEU A 166 -9.60 -14.82 -3.30
N GLN A 167 -9.54 -16.08 -2.86
CA GLN A 167 -10.66 -16.75 -2.20
C GLN A 167 -10.92 -16.17 -0.81
N LEU A 168 -9.87 -15.96 -0.03
CA LEU A 168 -9.98 -15.37 1.32
C LEU A 168 -10.51 -13.94 1.29
N GLN A 169 -10.10 -13.14 0.32
CA GLN A 169 -10.61 -11.77 0.16
C GLN A 169 -12.12 -11.70 -0.14
N ARG A 170 -12.73 -12.80 -0.61
CA ARG A 170 -14.16 -12.88 -0.84
C ARG A 170 -14.98 -13.29 0.40
N VAL A 171 -14.29 -13.74 1.45
CA VAL A 171 -14.95 -14.11 2.69
C VAL A 171 -15.44 -12.83 3.39
N LYS A 172 -16.68 -12.89 3.87
CA LYS A 172 -17.25 -11.76 4.62
C LYS A 172 -16.37 -11.40 5.82
N ASP A 173 -16.22 -10.13 6.07
CA ASP A 173 -15.44 -9.56 7.19
C ASP A 173 -13.90 -9.74 7.09
N VAL A 174 -13.39 -10.20 5.93
CA VAL A 174 -11.95 -10.18 5.63
C VAL A 174 -11.60 -8.85 4.97
N ALA A 175 -10.84 -8.01 5.66
CA ALA A 175 -10.44 -6.69 5.16
C ALA A 175 -9.22 -6.77 4.24
N LYS A 176 -8.19 -7.54 4.62
CA LYS A 176 -6.92 -7.60 3.89
C LYS A 176 -6.27 -8.97 4.04
N VAL A 177 -5.66 -9.45 2.97
CA VAL A 177 -4.85 -10.68 2.96
C VAL A 177 -3.52 -10.38 2.32
N ASN A 178 -2.44 -10.51 3.09
CA ASN A 178 -1.07 -10.28 2.61
C ASN A 178 -0.33 -11.62 2.46
N LEU A 179 0.38 -11.75 1.37
CA LEU A 179 1.30 -12.87 1.14
C LEU A 179 2.72 -12.45 1.53
N VAL A 180 3.37 -13.23 2.36
CA VAL A 180 4.73 -12.99 2.83
C VAL A 180 5.62 -14.18 2.49
N GLY A 181 6.89 -13.93 2.18
CA GLY A 181 7.87 -14.98 1.84
C GLY A 181 7.81 -15.44 0.39
N LEU A 182 7.13 -14.69 -0.49
CA LEU A 182 7.13 -14.99 -1.91
C LEU A 182 8.52 -14.73 -2.52
N GLN A 183 8.94 -15.63 -3.40
CA GLN A 183 10.14 -15.45 -4.21
C GLN A 183 9.72 -15.14 -5.65
N ASP A 184 10.18 -14.00 -6.16
CA ASP A 184 9.93 -13.65 -7.56
C ASP A 184 10.78 -14.50 -8.49
N GLN A 185 10.17 -14.97 -9.57
CA GLN A 185 10.92 -15.59 -10.64
C GLN A 185 11.82 -14.56 -11.31
N LYS A 186 13.09 -14.89 -11.44
CA LYS A 186 14.10 -14.02 -12.07
C LYS A 186 14.87 -14.80 -13.11
N ILE A 187 15.13 -14.15 -14.24
CA ILE A 187 16.03 -14.68 -15.26
C ILE A 187 17.39 -14.00 -15.06
N TRP A 188 18.40 -14.78 -14.73
CA TRP A 188 19.77 -14.31 -14.62
C TRP A 188 20.48 -14.45 -15.97
N ILE A 189 21.01 -13.34 -16.46
CA ILE A 189 21.78 -13.31 -17.70
C ILE A 189 23.24 -12.99 -17.35
N GLU A 190 24.07 -13.99 -17.44
CA GLU A 190 25.51 -13.84 -17.18
C GLU A 190 26.26 -13.56 -18.47
N ILE A 191 27.02 -12.48 -18.51
CA ILE A 191 27.79 -12.03 -19.65
C ILE A 191 29.27 -12.11 -19.31
N SER A 192 30.04 -12.88 -20.09
CA SER A 192 31.49 -12.91 -19.96
C SER A 192 32.12 -11.71 -20.66
N ASN A 193 32.81 -10.85 -19.91
CA ASN A 193 33.52 -9.69 -20.44
C ASN A 193 34.57 -10.08 -21.48
N THR A 194 35.26 -11.22 -21.26
CA THR A 194 36.27 -11.74 -22.20
C THR A 194 35.66 -12.14 -23.55
N LYS A 195 34.54 -12.86 -23.52
CA LYS A 195 33.83 -13.27 -24.74
C LYS A 195 33.22 -12.06 -25.45
N SER A 196 32.66 -11.13 -24.68
CA SER A 196 32.08 -9.88 -25.20
C SER A 196 33.14 -9.06 -25.95
N ALA A 197 34.33 -8.92 -25.39
CA ALA A 197 35.44 -8.24 -26.03
C ALA A 197 35.95 -8.98 -27.27
N GLN A 198 36.07 -10.30 -27.23
CA GLN A 198 36.48 -11.11 -28.39
C GLN A 198 35.50 -11.01 -29.55
N LEU A 199 34.20 -10.93 -29.28
CA LEU A 199 33.15 -10.82 -30.29
C LEU A 199 32.88 -9.37 -30.71
N GLY A 200 33.49 -8.38 -30.07
CA GLY A 200 33.24 -6.95 -30.31
C GLY A 200 31.82 -6.50 -29.95
N ILE A 201 31.13 -7.24 -29.04
CA ILE A 201 29.76 -6.94 -28.65
C ILE A 201 29.79 -6.22 -27.28
N PRO A 202 29.48 -4.91 -27.23
CA PRO A 202 29.41 -4.20 -25.97
C PRO A 202 28.21 -4.66 -25.12
N VAL A 203 28.35 -4.67 -23.80
CA VAL A 203 27.29 -5.08 -22.86
C VAL A 203 26.01 -4.26 -23.07
N THR A 204 26.14 -3.00 -23.42
CA THR A 204 25.01 -2.11 -23.74
C THR A 204 24.17 -2.59 -24.92
N ALA A 205 24.80 -3.18 -25.95
CA ALA A 205 24.10 -3.74 -27.09
C ALA A 205 23.27 -4.98 -26.71
N VAL A 206 23.80 -5.80 -25.79
CA VAL A 206 23.05 -6.94 -25.24
C VAL A 206 21.85 -6.47 -24.43
N GLN A 207 22.02 -5.45 -23.59
CA GLN A 207 20.92 -4.85 -22.82
C GLN A 207 19.83 -4.27 -23.73
N GLN A 208 20.24 -3.55 -24.78
CA GLN A 208 19.29 -2.99 -25.76
C GLN A 208 18.54 -4.09 -26.52
N ALA A 209 19.22 -5.14 -26.93
CA ALA A 209 18.60 -6.25 -27.61
C ALA A 209 17.56 -6.97 -26.73
N LEU A 210 17.89 -7.19 -25.46
CA LEU A 210 16.97 -7.77 -24.47
C LEU A 210 15.75 -6.89 -24.24
N GLN A 211 15.95 -5.57 -24.10
CA GLN A 211 14.84 -4.63 -23.96
C GLN A 211 13.94 -4.61 -25.19
N GLN A 212 14.52 -4.64 -26.38
CA GLN A 212 13.76 -4.69 -27.65
C GLN A 212 13.01 -6.01 -27.86
N GLN A 213 13.61 -7.14 -27.46
CA GLN A 213 12.94 -8.45 -27.56
C GLN A 213 11.83 -8.61 -26.51
N ASN A 214 11.97 -8.03 -25.32
CA ASN A 214 10.97 -8.15 -24.24
C ASN A 214 9.91 -7.04 -24.31
N THR A 215 9.55 -6.58 -25.51
CA THR A 215 8.50 -5.57 -25.70
C THR A 215 7.28 -6.16 -26.38
N MET A 216 6.11 -5.66 -26.00
CA MET A 216 4.88 -5.88 -26.74
C MET A 216 4.66 -4.69 -27.68
N ALA A 217 4.71 -4.92 -28.98
CA ALA A 217 4.41 -3.91 -29.98
C ALA A 217 3.00 -4.16 -30.54
N SER A 218 2.18 -3.12 -30.58
CA SER A 218 0.91 -3.15 -31.29
C SER A 218 1.23 -3.07 -32.81
N ALA A 219 0.86 -4.09 -33.55
CA ALA A 219 1.01 -4.13 -35.02
C ALA A 219 -0.25 -3.62 -35.75
N GLY A 220 -1.15 -2.92 -35.01
CA GLY A 220 -2.40 -2.43 -35.57
C GLY A 220 -3.57 -3.39 -35.34
N PHE A 221 -4.61 -3.22 -36.11
CA PHE A 221 -5.80 -4.09 -36.07
C PHE A 221 -6.25 -4.39 -37.52
N PHE A 222 -6.90 -5.51 -37.64
CA PHE A 222 -7.57 -5.92 -38.85
C PHE A 222 -9.07 -5.94 -38.60
N GLU A 223 -9.85 -5.25 -39.42
CA GLU A 223 -11.31 -5.23 -39.31
C GLU A 223 -11.91 -6.18 -40.36
N THR A 224 -12.79 -7.04 -39.90
CA THR A 224 -13.71 -7.84 -40.70
C THR A 224 -15.10 -7.25 -40.62
N GLU A 225 -16.06 -7.73 -41.38
CA GLU A 225 -17.45 -7.24 -41.34
C GLU A 225 -18.10 -7.41 -39.94
N SER A 226 -17.61 -8.33 -39.09
CA SER A 226 -18.19 -8.65 -37.79
C SER A 226 -17.24 -8.40 -36.59
N ASP A 227 -15.92 -8.38 -36.83
CA ASP A 227 -14.96 -8.38 -35.73
C ASP A 227 -13.76 -7.47 -36.00
N ARG A 228 -13.23 -6.92 -34.91
CA ARG A 228 -11.98 -6.16 -34.88
C ARG A 228 -10.88 -6.96 -34.22
N ILE A 229 -9.95 -7.51 -35.00
CA ILE A 229 -8.87 -8.35 -34.52
C ILE A 229 -7.61 -7.50 -34.31
N GLN A 230 -7.14 -7.39 -33.08
CA GLN A 230 -5.91 -6.69 -32.76
C GLN A 230 -4.70 -7.57 -33.08
N LEU A 231 -3.81 -7.09 -33.96
CA LEU A 231 -2.53 -7.71 -34.25
C LEU A 231 -1.50 -7.20 -33.22
N ARG A 232 -0.82 -8.12 -32.57
CA ARG A 232 0.28 -7.80 -31.64
C ARG A 232 1.45 -8.74 -31.86
N VAL A 233 2.63 -8.19 -31.90
CA VAL A 233 3.88 -8.96 -31.85
C VAL A 233 4.31 -9.03 -30.40
N THR A 234 4.48 -10.24 -29.87
CA THR A 234 4.94 -10.43 -28.48
C THR A 234 6.30 -11.12 -28.54
N GLY A 235 7.32 -10.46 -28.02
CA GLY A 235 8.62 -11.04 -27.69
C GLY A 235 8.80 -11.33 -26.20
N GLN A 236 7.71 -11.23 -25.42
CA GLN A 236 7.77 -11.36 -23.97
C GLN A 236 8.22 -12.77 -23.56
N ILE A 237 9.27 -12.85 -22.75
CA ILE A 237 9.75 -14.10 -22.17
C ILE A 237 8.74 -14.54 -21.11
N LYS A 238 8.04 -15.66 -21.36
CA LYS A 238 7.02 -16.20 -20.44
C LYS A 238 7.53 -17.37 -19.60
N SER A 239 8.52 -18.08 -20.08
CA SER A 239 9.17 -19.20 -19.38
C SER A 239 10.56 -19.42 -19.98
N VAL A 240 11.43 -20.01 -19.21
CA VAL A 240 12.75 -20.52 -19.66
C VAL A 240 12.63 -22.01 -19.91
#